data_9bd83040b90083087e2aade742a90ebf
#
_entry.id   9bd83040b90083087e2aade742a90ebf
#
_cell.length_a   1.000
_cell.length_b   1.000
_cell.length_c   1.000
_cell.angle_alpha   90.00
_cell.angle_beta   90.00
_cell.angle_gamma   90.00
#
_symmetry.space_group_name_H-M   'P 1'
#
loop_
_entity.id
_entity.type
_entity.pdbx_description
1 polymer ?
#
loop_
_entity_poly.entity_id
_entity_poly.type
_entity_poly.pdbx_seq_one_letter_code
_entity_poly.pdbx_strand_id
1 'polypeptide(L)'
;MPALTVAKSCESIKYKLETSVIMTKPTPLALLPLLLFLVLFVGSGLWYQSQGVDFAFYQIQAPVAILPALVLAILLSRGELNKRIDTFMKGVGDQTIITMVLIYLLAGAFASVAKSIGGVDATVNFGLSIIPTSFILPGIFIITAFVATSMGTSMGTIAAIAPIAIGVAEATDLPLLTTVGAVIGGAMFGDNLSIISDTTIAATRTQGCDMRDKFRMNFKIALPAAILVLIWLYFQGSEAHLSEVGDYDLWRVLPYVAVLVLAILGVNVLLVLFTGIVLAGGVGLATMADYSVANWSKDIYAGYTGMQEIMILSLLIGGLGALMKSQGGLDWIVQSIERISRALGAKDGSQRAGEFSISASVALTNLCTANNTVSILINGSVAKDIASRYNVDPRRSASLLDIFACVVQGLIPYGAQILLASSMAEVSPLEVIGHVQYSWALAVVGLLSIVLAWPKSRSV
;
A
#
# COMPACT_ATOMS: atom_id res chain seq x y z
N MET A 1 -22.47 6.57 49.87
CA MET A 1 -21.57 7.11 48.83
C MET A 1 -20.11 6.63 48.88
N PRO A 2 -19.70 5.51 49.48
CA PRO A 2 -18.31 5.02 49.34
C PRO A 2 -18.11 3.95 48.26
N ALA A 3 -19.13 3.28 47.77
CA ALA A 3 -18.99 2.17 46.81
C ALA A 3 -18.62 2.60 45.37
N LEU A 4 -19.00 3.79 44.93
CA LEU A 4 -18.69 4.33 43.59
C LEU A 4 -17.23 4.80 43.42
N THR A 5 -16.56 5.13 44.51
CA THR A 5 -15.15 5.57 44.50
C THR A 5 -14.19 4.39 44.38
N VAL A 6 -14.53 3.24 44.95
CA VAL A 6 -13.74 2.01 44.89
C VAL A 6 -13.81 1.36 43.53
N ALA A 7 -14.99 1.39 42.88
CA ALA A 7 -15.15 0.86 41.49
C ALA A 7 -14.34 1.65 40.46
N LYS A 8 -14.33 2.98 40.53
CA LYS A 8 -13.50 3.84 39.66
C LYS A 8 -12.01 3.67 39.89
N SER A 9 -11.59 3.39 41.11
CA SER A 9 -10.20 3.09 41.45
C SER A 9 -9.75 1.72 40.92
N CYS A 10 -10.61 0.70 40.95
CA CYS A 10 -10.33 -0.62 40.38
C CYS A 10 -10.29 -0.60 38.84
N GLU A 11 -11.16 0.14 38.18
CA GLU A 11 -11.12 0.31 36.72
C GLU A 11 -9.87 1.09 36.25
N SER A 12 -9.47 2.14 36.97
CA SER A 12 -8.25 2.89 36.66
C SER A 12 -6.97 2.07 36.94
N ILE A 13 -6.99 1.17 37.91
CA ILE A 13 -5.88 0.24 38.20
C ILE A 13 -5.86 -0.90 37.16
N LYS A 14 -7.01 -1.42 36.72
CA LYS A 14 -7.11 -2.38 35.64
C LYS A 14 -6.63 -1.76 34.31
N TYR A 15 -7.03 -0.54 33.98
CA TYR A 15 -6.57 0.18 32.82
C TYR A 15 -5.07 0.49 32.85
N LYS A 16 -4.49 0.78 34.02
CA LYS A 16 -3.05 0.93 34.22
C LYS A 16 -2.27 -0.39 34.20
N LEU A 17 -2.87 -1.51 34.59
CA LEU A 17 -2.25 -2.83 34.51
C LEU A 17 -2.33 -3.44 33.10
N GLU A 18 -3.34 -3.14 32.30
CA GLU A 18 -3.42 -3.55 30.88
C GLU A 18 -2.53 -2.70 29.96
N THR A 19 -2.14 -1.50 30.37
CA THR A 19 -1.20 -0.61 29.65
C THR A 19 0.25 -0.73 30.09
N SER A 20 0.61 -1.64 30.99
CA SER A 20 2.02 -2.01 31.19
C SER A 20 2.51 -2.84 29.98
N VAL A 21 2.67 -2.18 28.84
CA VAL A 21 3.53 -2.65 27.77
C VAL A 21 4.87 -2.90 28.43
N ILE A 22 5.25 -4.16 28.60
CA ILE A 22 6.61 -4.55 29.01
C ILE A 22 7.50 -3.92 27.94
N MET A 23 8.11 -2.78 28.25
CA MET A 23 9.07 -2.12 27.37
C MET A 23 10.26 -3.06 27.23
N THR A 24 10.22 -3.89 26.20
CA THR A 24 11.36 -4.75 25.86
C THR A 24 12.52 -3.85 25.46
N LYS A 25 13.72 -4.16 25.95
CA LYS A 25 14.90 -3.38 25.55
C LYS A 25 15.05 -3.43 24.02
N PRO A 26 15.17 -2.28 23.35
CA PRO A 26 15.38 -2.24 21.91
C PRO A 26 16.55 -3.12 21.47
N THR A 27 16.32 -4.00 20.51
CA THR A 27 17.36 -4.93 20.05
C THR A 27 17.34 -5.10 18.52
N PRO A 28 18.50 -5.05 17.86
CA PRO A 28 18.59 -5.30 16.42
C PRO A 28 18.28 -6.75 16.06
N LEU A 29 18.45 -7.69 16.99
CA LEU A 29 18.19 -9.12 16.74
C LEU A 29 16.72 -9.38 16.36
N ALA A 30 15.80 -8.52 16.80
CA ALA A 30 14.40 -8.63 16.44
C ALA A 30 14.13 -8.36 14.95
N LEU A 31 15.06 -7.75 14.22
CA LEU A 31 14.94 -7.48 12.77
C LEU A 31 15.56 -8.59 11.90
N LEU A 32 16.33 -9.50 12.51
CA LEU A 32 17.01 -10.59 11.80
C LEU A 32 16.03 -11.51 11.02
N PRO A 33 14.81 -11.82 11.52
CA PRO A 33 13.83 -12.59 10.76
C PRO A 33 13.42 -11.92 9.45
N LEU A 34 13.18 -10.61 9.45
CA LEU A 34 12.87 -9.88 8.23
C LEU A 34 14.03 -9.92 7.23
N LEU A 35 15.25 -9.72 7.71
CA LEU A 35 16.44 -9.82 6.87
C LEU A 35 16.57 -11.21 6.26
N LEU A 36 16.33 -12.27 7.05
CA LEU A 36 16.33 -13.65 6.56
C LEU A 36 15.27 -13.85 5.46
N PHE A 37 14.04 -13.36 5.66
CA PHE A 37 13.00 -13.42 4.63
C PHE A 37 13.43 -12.74 3.34
N LEU A 38 13.97 -11.52 3.43
CA LEU A 38 14.44 -10.76 2.26
C LEU A 38 15.58 -11.47 1.53
N VAL A 39 16.54 -12.00 2.27
CA VAL A 39 17.67 -12.78 1.69
C VAL A 39 17.16 -14.03 0.98
N LEU A 40 16.21 -14.76 1.58
CA LEU A 40 15.63 -15.95 0.96
C LEU A 40 14.79 -15.61 -0.27
N PHE A 41 13.91 -14.61 -0.18
CA PHE A 41 13.00 -14.26 -1.27
C PHE A 41 13.73 -13.58 -2.44
N VAL A 42 14.44 -12.47 -2.16
CA VAL A 42 15.15 -11.71 -3.20
C VAL A 42 16.43 -12.47 -3.65
N GLY A 43 17.17 -13.04 -2.71
CA GLY A 43 18.40 -13.77 -3.00
C GLY A 43 18.15 -15.01 -3.86
N SER A 44 17.09 -15.79 -3.59
CA SER A 44 16.74 -16.93 -4.45
C SER A 44 16.33 -16.48 -5.86
N GLY A 45 15.52 -15.43 -5.98
CA GLY A 45 15.11 -14.90 -7.27
C GLY A 45 16.32 -14.46 -8.12
N LEU A 46 17.23 -13.69 -7.53
CA LEU A 46 18.47 -13.26 -8.20
C LEU A 46 19.38 -14.44 -8.56
N TRP A 47 19.45 -15.45 -7.69
CA TRP A 47 20.25 -16.65 -7.97
C TRP A 47 19.69 -17.45 -9.15
N TYR A 48 18.38 -17.73 -9.19
CA TYR A 48 17.75 -18.41 -10.32
C TYR A 48 17.82 -17.57 -11.61
N GLN A 49 17.67 -16.25 -11.51
CA GLN A 49 17.86 -15.35 -12.66
C GLN A 49 19.26 -15.42 -13.23
N SER A 50 20.29 -15.49 -12.38
CA SER A 50 21.68 -15.66 -12.81
C SER A 50 21.96 -17.00 -13.51
N GLN A 51 21.12 -18.01 -13.26
CA GLN A 51 21.18 -19.33 -13.92
C GLN A 51 20.34 -19.37 -15.22
N GLY A 52 19.70 -18.25 -15.60
CA GLY A 52 18.86 -18.19 -16.79
C GLY A 52 17.54 -18.96 -16.68
N VAL A 53 17.06 -19.18 -15.47
CA VAL A 53 15.78 -19.88 -15.23
C VAL A 53 14.62 -18.92 -15.47
N ASP A 54 13.70 -19.30 -16.33
CA ASP A 54 12.46 -18.55 -16.55
C ASP A 54 11.63 -18.45 -15.26
N PHE A 55 10.93 -17.32 -15.09
CA PHE A 55 10.14 -17.04 -13.88
C PHE A 55 10.96 -17.20 -12.59
N ALA A 56 12.20 -16.73 -12.58
CA ALA A 56 13.18 -16.89 -11.51
C ALA A 56 12.65 -16.55 -10.11
N PHE A 57 11.84 -15.50 -9.98
CA PHE A 57 11.27 -15.06 -8.71
C PHE A 57 10.03 -15.84 -8.26
N TYR A 58 9.52 -16.74 -9.12
CA TYR A 58 8.43 -17.65 -8.79
C TYR A 58 8.91 -19.07 -8.43
N GLN A 59 10.23 -19.34 -8.51
CA GLN A 59 10.79 -20.66 -8.15
C GLN A 59 10.67 -20.95 -6.66
N ILE A 60 10.81 -19.91 -5.81
CA ILE A 60 10.50 -19.98 -4.39
C ILE A 60 9.43 -18.92 -4.10
N GLN A 61 8.20 -19.37 -3.91
CA GLN A 61 7.08 -18.51 -3.60
C GLN A 61 7.28 -17.77 -2.27
N ALA A 62 6.91 -16.50 -2.22
CA ALA A 62 7.10 -15.66 -1.04
C ALA A 62 6.47 -16.21 0.26
N PRO A 63 5.27 -16.84 0.25
CA PRO A 63 4.71 -17.50 1.44
C PRO A 63 5.55 -18.67 1.96
N VAL A 64 6.35 -19.30 1.12
CA VAL A 64 7.28 -20.37 1.54
C VAL A 64 8.57 -19.76 2.06
N ALA A 65 9.11 -18.74 1.39
CA ALA A 65 10.34 -18.05 1.79
C ALA A 65 10.24 -17.40 3.19
N ILE A 66 9.04 -17.00 3.63
CA ILE A 66 8.84 -16.38 4.95
C ILE A 66 8.83 -17.40 6.11
N LEU A 67 8.59 -18.69 5.86
CA LEU A 67 8.45 -19.70 6.94
C LEU A 67 9.70 -19.83 7.82
N PRO A 68 10.94 -19.92 7.27
CA PRO A 68 12.15 -19.93 8.10
C PRO A 68 12.29 -18.66 8.94
N ALA A 69 11.89 -17.51 8.40
CA ALA A 69 11.90 -16.24 9.13
C ALA A 69 10.92 -16.24 10.31
N LEU A 70 9.74 -16.81 10.14
CA LEU A 70 8.75 -16.96 11.23
C LEU A 70 9.26 -17.89 12.33
N VAL A 71 9.85 -19.02 11.97
CA VAL A 71 10.48 -19.92 12.95
C VAL A 71 11.58 -19.18 13.72
N LEU A 72 12.44 -18.45 13.01
CA LEU A 72 13.49 -17.65 13.65
C LEU A 72 12.89 -16.55 14.56
N ALA A 73 11.83 -15.87 14.12
CA ALA A 73 11.16 -14.85 14.93
C ALA A 73 10.59 -15.42 16.22
N ILE A 74 9.94 -16.60 16.16
CA ILE A 74 9.42 -17.31 17.34
C ILE A 74 10.57 -17.74 18.27
N LEU A 75 11.67 -18.24 17.74
CA LEU A 75 12.83 -18.68 18.54
C LEU A 75 13.52 -17.52 19.23
N LEU A 76 13.69 -16.39 18.56
CA LEU A 76 14.30 -15.18 19.12
C LEU A 76 13.38 -14.45 20.10
N SER A 77 12.07 -14.68 20.02
CA SER A 77 11.09 -14.03 20.89
C SER A 77 11.23 -14.49 22.34
N ARG A 78 11.07 -13.55 23.29
CA ARG A 78 11.15 -13.82 24.73
C ARG A 78 9.79 -14.23 25.29
N GLY A 79 9.81 -14.99 26.37
CA GLY A 79 8.60 -15.45 27.07
C GLY A 79 8.19 -16.90 26.71
N GLU A 80 7.08 -17.34 27.21
CA GLU A 80 6.51 -18.66 26.97
C GLU A 80 6.06 -18.83 25.52
N LEU A 81 6.18 -20.02 24.97
CA LEU A 81 5.83 -20.32 23.58
C LEU A 81 4.39 -19.89 23.23
N ASN A 82 3.43 -20.19 24.12
CA ASN A 82 2.04 -19.81 23.91
C ASN A 82 1.84 -18.30 23.75
N LYS A 83 2.52 -17.49 24.58
CA LYS A 83 2.48 -16.02 24.47
C LYS A 83 3.09 -15.50 23.17
N ARG A 84 4.12 -16.17 22.64
CA ARG A 84 4.73 -15.83 21.36
C ARG A 84 3.76 -16.13 20.22
N ILE A 85 3.11 -17.31 20.27
CA ILE A 85 2.07 -17.69 19.31
C ILE A 85 0.88 -16.73 19.39
N ASP A 86 0.42 -16.34 20.58
CA ASP A 86 -0.65 -15.35 20.75
C ASP A 86 -0.29 -13.99 20.13
N THR A 87 0.97 -13.57 20.27
CA THR A 87 1.46 -12.34 19.66
C THR A 87 1.43 -12.43 18.13
N PHE A 88 1.89 -13.56 17.59
CA PHE A 88 1.82 -13.85 16.15
C PHE A 88 0.36 -13.81 15.67
N MET A 89 -0.54 -14.52 16.36
CA MET A 89 -1.98 -14.59 15.98
C MET A 89 -2.65 -13.21 16.03
N LYS A 90 -2.29 -12.36 17.00
CA LYS A 90 -2.77 -10.97 17.04
C LYS A 90 -2.30 -10.15 15.83
N GLY A 91 -1.09 -10.40 15.33
CA GLY A 91 -0.60 -9.77 14.13
C GLY A 91 -1.31 -10.27 12.86
N VAL A 92 -1.54 -11.59 12.77
CA VAL A 92 -2.33 -12.19 11.68
C VAL A 92 -3.77 -11.65 11.68
N GLY A 93 -4.39 -11.52 12.84
CA GLY A 93 -5.76 -11.01 13.03
C GLY A 93 -5.86 -9.48 13.13
N ASP A 94 -4.82 -8.73 12.80
CA ASP A 94 -4.89 -7.27 12.76
C ASP A 94 -5.96 -6.80 11.78
N GLN A 95 -6.76 -5.83 12.20
CA GLN A 95 -7.90 -5.34 11.40
C GLN A 95 -7.47 -4.88 9.99
N THR A 96 -6.32 -4.24 9.87
CA THR A 96 -5.81 -3.77 8.57
C THR A 96 -5.43 -4.94 7.68
N ILE A 97 -4.76 -5.96 8.23
CA ILE A 97 -4.38 -7.17 7.50
C ILE A 97 -5.62 -7.94 7.03
N ILE A 98 -6.62 -8.13 7.90
CA ILE A 98 -7.88 -8.80 7.52
C ILE A 98 -8.62 -8.00 6.45
N THR A 99 -8.64 -6.67 6.55
CA THR A 99 -9.26 -5.82 5.51
C THR A 99 -8.55 -5.99 4.16
N MET A 100 -7.21 -6.04 4.14
CA MET A 100 -6.43 -6.31 2.91
C MET A 100 -6.79 -7.66 2.31
N VAL A 101 -6.87 -8.72 3.11
CA VAL A 101 -7.25 -10.07 2.67
C VAL A 101 -8.65 -10.08 2.04
N LEU A 102 -9.62 -9.39 2.65
CA LEU A 102 -10.97 -9.25 2.09
C LEU A 102 -10.97 -8.48 0.76
N ILE A 103 -10.15 -7.42 0.64
CA ILE A 103 -10.00 -6.69 -0.62
C ILE A 103 -9.43 -7.61 -1.70
N TYR A 104 -8.40 -8.40 -1.41
CA TYR A 104 -7.84 -9.36 -2.38
C TYR A 104 -8.89 -10.36 -2.87
N LEU A 105 -9.65 -10.96 -1.96
CA LEU A 105 -10.73 -11.89 -2.30
C LEU A 105 -11.75 -11.26 -3.26
N LEU A 106 -12.30 -10.11 -2.88
CA LEU A 106 -13.34 -9.46 -3.67
C LEU A 106 -12.79 -8.91 -4.99
N ALA A 107 -11.56 -8.39 -5.00
CA ALA A 107 -10.91 -7.89 -6.20
C ALA A 107 -10.64 -9.01 -7.21
N GLY A 108 -10.12 -10.15 -6.76
CA GLY A 108 -9.92 -11.33 -7.60
C GLY A 108 -11.23 -11.85 -8.16
N ALA A 109 -12.26 -11.96 -7.33
CA ALA A 109 -13.60 -12.38 -7.77
C ALA A 109 -14.17 -11.42 -8.83
N PHE A 110 -14.10 -10.11 -8.60
CA PHE A 110 -14.57 -9.10 -9.55
C PHE A 110 -13.82 -9.21 -10.88
N ALA A 111 -12.49 -9.24 -10.84
CA ALA A 111 -11.66 -9.35 -12.05
C ALA A 111 -11.98 -10.62 -12.85
N SER A 112 -12.10 -11.78 -12.19
CA SER A 112 -12.41 -13.06 -12.83
C SER A 112 -13.80 -13.04 -13.47
N VAL A 113 -14.84 -12.63 -12.75
CA VAL A 113 -16.22 -12.55 -13.29
C VAL A 113 -16.30 -11.57 -14.44
N ALA A 114 -15.71 -10.37 -14.28
CA ALA A 114 -15.73 -9.35 -15.32
C ALA A 114 -14.98 -9.79 -16.60
N LYS A 115 -13.87 -10.52 -16.46
CA LYS A 115 -13.13 -11.12 -17.59
C LYS A 115 -13.98 -12.19 -18.30
N SER A 116 -14.62 -13.10 -17.56
CA SER A 116 -15.43 -14.19 -18.10
C SER A 116 -16.62 -13.69 -18.92
N ILE A 117 -17.21 -12.55 -18.56
CA ILE A 117 -18.32 -11.96 -19.33
C ILE A 117 -17.86 -11.03 -20.49
N GLY A 118 -16.53 -10.90 -20.71
CA GLY A 118 -15.97 -9.96 -21.70
C GLY A 118 -16.10 -8.49 -21.31
N GLY A 119 -16.27 -8.20 -20.02
CA GLY A 119 -16.45 -6.84 -19.49
C GLY A 119 -15.15 -6.04 -19.56
N VAL A 120 -13.99 -6.69 -19.42
CA VAL A 120 -12.67 -6.05 -19.59
C VAL A 120 -12.52 -5.56 -21.02
N ASP A 121 -12.67 -6.44 -22.01
CA ASP A 121 -12.51 -6.12 -23.42
C ASP A 121 -13.49 -5.03 -23.88
N ALA A 122 -14.76 -5.12 -23.47
CA ALA A 122 -15.77 -4.11 -23.75
C ALA A 122 -15.39 -2.74 -23.17
N THR A 123 -14.88 -2.69 -21.94
CA THR A 123 -14.47 -1.45 -21.26
C THR A 123 -13.24 -0.85 -21.93
N VAL A 124 -12.28 -1.67 -22.30
CA VAL A 124 -11.05 -1.28 -23.02
C VAL A 124 -11.42 -0.68 -24.37
N ASN A 125 -12.18 -1.40 -25.22
CA ASN A 125 -12.57 -0.93 -26.53
C ASN A 125 -13.41 0.36 -26.47
N PHE A 126 -14.32 0.47 -25.49
CA PHE A 126 -15.04 1.71 -25.23
C PHE A 126 -14.10 2.86 -24.89
N GLY A 127 -13.14 2.65 -23.98
CA GLY A 127 -12.13 3.66 -23.61
C GLY A 127 -11.27 4.09 -24.80
N LEU A 128 -10.77 3.12 -25.57
CA LEU A 128 -9.93 3.35 -26.76
C LEU A 128 -10.67 4.05 -27.89
N SER A 129 -11.99 3.92 -27.99
CA SER A 129 -12.81 4.65 -28.98
C SER A 129 -12.86 6.17 -28.71
N ILE A 130 -12.53 6.61 -27.49
CA ILE A 130 -12.67 8.01 -27.04
C ILE A 130 -11.32 8.67 -26.78
N ILE A 131 -10.33 7.92 -26.25
CA ILE A 131 -9.07 8.47 -25.73
C ILE A 131 -7.95 8.27 -26.77
N PRO A 132 -7.25 9.35 -27.22
CA PRO A 132 -6.07 9.21 -28.05
C PRO A 132 -4.96 8.42 -27.35
N THR A 133 -4.21 7.58 -28.08
CA THR A 133 -3.19 6.66 -27.55
C THR A 133 -2.17 7.32 -26.62
N SER A 134 -1.62 8.46 -27.00
CA SER A 134 -0.63 9.19 -26.21
C SER A 134 -1.13 9.61 -24.82
N PHE A 135 -2.45 9.70 -24.63
CA PHE A 135 -3.06 10.08 -23.36
C PHE A 135 -3.55 8.88 -22.51
N ILE A 136 -3.38 7.65 -23.00
CA ILE A 136 -3.85 6.45 -22.27
C ILE A 136 -3.11 6.31 -20.93
N LEU A 137 -1.78 6.25 -20.95
CA LEU A 137 -0.99 6.10 -19.71
C LEU A 137 -1.17 7.28 -18.73
N PRO A 138 -1.08 8.56 -19.18
CA PRO A 138 -1.42 9.69 -18.32
C PRO A 138 -2.86 9.63 -17.80
N GLY A 139 -3.81 9.23 -18.66
CA GLY A 139 -5.23 9.08 -18.29
C GLY A 139 -5.44 8.03 -17.19
N ILE A 140 -4.82 6.87 -17.32
CA ILE A 140 -4.84 5.81 -16.28
C ILE A 140 -4.32 6.37 -14.95
N PHE A 141 -3.18 7.05 -14.95
CA PHE A 141 -2.63 7.68 -13.75
C PHE A 141 -3.61 8.69 -13.13
N ILE A 142 -4.18 9.59 -13.93
CA ILE A 142 -5.10 10.66 -13.46
C ILE A 142 -6.39 10.06 -12.91
N ILE A 143 -7.02 9.11 -13.62
CA ILE A 143 -8.24 8.45 -13.18
C ILE A 143 -7.99 7.71 -11.87
N THR A 144 -6.90 6.95 -11.80
CA THR A 144 -6.51 6.22 -10.60
C THR A 144 -6.26 7.17 -9.42
N ALA A 145 -5.57 8.28 -9.66
CA ALA A 145 -5.32 9.31 -8.66
C ALA A 145 -6.62 9.93 -8.11
N PHE A 146 -7.55 10.23 -9.00
CA PHE A 146 -8.85 10.79 -8.63
C PHE A 146 -9.69 9.82 -7.81
N VAL A 147 -9.77 8.56 -8.24
CA VAL A 147 -10.48 7.49 -7.52
C VAL A 147 -9.86 7.26 -6.14
N ALA A 148 -8.53 7.16 -6.04
CA ALA A 148 -7.83 6.96 -4.77
C ALA A 148 -8.05 8.12 -3.80
N THR A 149 -8.05 9.35 -4.29
CA THR A 149 -8.35 10.54 -3.47
C THR A 149 -9.78 10.48 -2.92
N SER A 150 -10.73 10.02 -3.71
CA SER A 150 -12.15 9.94 -3.37
C SER A 150 -12.48 8.77 -2.44
N MET A 151 -11.89 7.58 -2.69
CA MET A 151 -12.07 6.39 -1.85
C MET A 151 -11.29 6.45 -0.53
N GLY A 152 -10.19 7.20 -0.50
CA GLY A 152 -9.27 7.23 0.63
C GLY A 152 -8.47 5.94 0.84
N THR A 153 -8.31 5.13 -0.21
CA THR A 153 -7.55 3.88 -0.15
C THR A 153 -6.87 3.56 -1.47
N SER A 154 -5.55 3.42 -1.45
CA SER A 154 -4.77 2.98 -2.61
C SER A 154 -5.07 1.53 -2.99
N MET A 155 -5.27 0.65 -2.00
CA MET A 155 -5.58 -0.76 -2.23
C MET A 155 -6.89 -0.96 -3.01
N GLY A 156 -7.98 -0.32 -2.54
CA GLY A 156 -9.28 -0.41 -3.19
C GLY A 156 -9.28 0.15 -4.61
N THR A 157 -8.50 1.19 -4.83
CA THR A 157 -8.35 1.80 -6.14
C THR A 157 -7.60 0.88 -7.11
N ILE A 158 -6.49 0.27 -6.68
CA ILE A 158 -5.75 -0.70 -7.49
C ILE A 158 -6.67 -1.89 -7.84
N ALA A 159 -7.41 -2.40 -6.85
CA ALA A 159 -8.36 -3.49 -7.07
C ALA A 159 -9.42 -3.19 -8.15
N ALA A 160 -9.87 -1.95 -8.23
CA ALA A 160 -10.89 -1.52 -9.18
C ALA A 160 -10.34 -1.20 -10.58
N ILE A 161 -9.15 -0.61 -10.67
CA ILE A 161 -8.60 -0.05 -11.91
C ILE A 161 -7.61 -0.98 -12.60
N ALA A 162 -6.84 -1.79 -11.85
CA ALA A 162 -5.80 -2.63 -12.44
C ALA A 162 -6.31 -3.59 -13.54
N PRO A 163 -7.46 -4.26 -13.41
CA PRO A 163 -7.96 -5.14 -14.47
C PRO A 163 -8.20 -4.41 -15.79
N ILE A 164 -8.73 -3.18 -15.73
CA ILE A 164 -8.95 -2.33 -16.91
C ILE A 164 -7.61 -1.94 -17.54
N ALA A 165 -6.69 -1.46 -16.71
CA ALA A 165 -5.38 -1.00 -17.17
C ALA A 165 -4.57 -2.13 -17.82
N ILE A 166 -4.62 -3.34 -17.26
CA ILE A 166 -3.99 -4.54 -17.83
C ILE A 166 -4.60 -4.86 -19.19
N GLY A 167 -5.93 -4.89 -19.30
CA GLY A 167 -6.60 -5.11 -20.59
C GLY A 167 -6.27 -4.03 -21.61
N VAL A 168 -6.11 -2.76 -21.21
CA VAL A 168 -5.64 -1.68 -22.09
C VAL A 168 -4.22 -1.97 -22.58
N ALA A 169 -3.30 -2.41 -21.71
CA ALA A 169 -1.94 -2.73 -22.11
C ALA A 169 -1.91 -3.88 -23.13
N GLU A 170 -2.72 -4.93 -22.91
CA GLU A 170 -2.85 -6.07 -23.83
C GLU A 170 -3.41 -5.67 -25.21
N ALA A 171 -4.33 -4.70 -25.25
CA ALA A 171 -4.98 -4.23 -26.50
C ALA A 171 -4.18 -3.19 -27.29
N THR A 172 -3.17 -2.54 -26.69
CA THR A 172 -2.51 -1.35 -27.27
C THR A 172 -1.00 -1.47 -27.41
N ASP A 173 -0.41 -2.63 -27.22
CA ASP A 173 1.05 -2.85 -27.18
C ASP A 173 1.80 -1.95 -26.19
N LEU A 174 1.09 -1.34 -25.21
CA LEU A 174 1.71 -0.57 -24.15
C LEU A 174 2.48 -1.52 -23.20
N PRO A 175 3.64 -1.09 -22.70
CA PRO A 175 4.40 -1.92 -21.75
C PRO A 175 3.58 -2.19 -20.50
N LEU A 176 3.25 -3.47 -20.24
CA LEU A 176 2.41 -3.91 -19.11
C LEU A 176 2.94 -3.39 -17.76
N LEU A 177 4.25 -3.51 -17.51
CA LEU A 177 4.89 -3.04 -16.27
C LEU A 177 4.73 -1.52 -16.07
N THR A 178 4.85 -0.73 -17.15
CA THR A 178 4.65 0.73 -17.10
C THR A 178 3.21 1.07 -16.80
N THR A 179 2.26 0.34 -17.40
CA THR A 179 0.82 0.54 -17.18
C THR A 179 0.44 0.20 -15.74
N VAL A 180 0.91 -0.92 -15.22
CA VAL A 180 0.71 -1.31 -13.81
C VAL A 180 1.37 -0.29 -12.87
N GLY A 181 2.57 0.17 -13.21
CA GLY A 181 3.27 1.23 -12.46
C GLY A 181 2.50 2.56 -12.45
N ALA A 182 1.81 2.91 -13.54
CA ALA A 182 0.94 4.09 -13.59
C ALA A 182 -0.28 3.95 -12.67
N VAL A 183 -0.89 2.77 -12.60
CA VAL A 183 -2.00 2.49 -11.66
C VAL A 183 -1.53 2.63 -10.21
N ILE A 184 -0.44 1.97 -9.85
CA ILE A 184 0.09 2.05 -8.48
C ILE A 184 0.49 3.49 -8.16
N GLY A 185 1.18 4.17 -9.06
CA GLY A 185 1.61 5.56 -8.89
C GLY A 185 0.44 6.51 -8.70
N GLY A 186 -0.62 6.38 -9.51
CA GLY A 186 -1.85 7.16 -9.37
C GLY A 186 -2.55 6.89 -8.04
N ALA A 187 -2.63 5.62 -7.62
CA ALA A 187 -3.21 5.23 -6.34
C ALA A 187 -2.44 5.81 -5.15
N MET A 188 -1.10 5.79 -5.21
CA MET A 188 -0.23 6.39 -4.18
C MET A 188 -0.36 7.92 -4.14
N PHE A 189 -0.43 8.58 -5.30
CA PHE A 189 -0.68 10.02 -5.36
C PHE A 189 -2.02 10.40 -4.73
N GLY A 190 -3.08 9.65 -5.06
CA GLY A 190 -4.41 9.87 -4.49
C GLY A 190 -4.43 9.65 -2.97
N ASP A 191 -3.77 8.63 -2.47
CA ASP A 191 -3.63 8.36 -1.02
C ASP A 191 -2.92 9.51 -0.30
N ASN A 192 -1.83 10.04 -0.86
CA ASN A 192 -1.14 11.22 -0.32
C ASN A 192 -2.03 12.47 -0.23
N LEU A 193 -2.97 12.62 -1.16
CA LEU A 193 -3.85 13.79 -1.23
C LEU A 193 -5.25 13.54 -0.66
N SER A 194 -5.59 12.33 -0.27
CA SER A 194 -6.88 12.06 0.36
C SER A 194 -6.97 12.70 1.75
N ILE A 195 -8.10 13.33 2.04
CA ILE A 195 -8.41 13.87 3.37
C ILE A 195 -8.95 12.77 4.29
N ILE A 196 -9.52 11.71 3.71
CA ILE A 196 -10.21 10.65 4.44
C ILE A 196 -9.39 9.36 4.56
N SER A 197 -8.16 9.30 4.00
CA SER A 197 -7.34 8.09 4.08
C SER A 197 -6.86 7.80 5.50
N ASP A 198 -6.70 6.52 5.80
CA ASP A 198 -6.20 6.04 7.09
C ASP A 198 -4.82 6.63 7.42
N THR A 199 -3.97 6.80 6.41
CA THR A 199 -2.64 7.41 6.55
C THR A 199 -2.74 8.88 6.95
N THR A 200 -3.67 9.63 6.34
CA THR A 200 -3.93 11.03 6.68
C THR A 200 -4.45 11.16 8.11
N ILE A 201 -5.40 10.31 8.50
CA ILE A 201 -5.96 10.31 9.86
C ILE A 201 -4.87 9.98 10.88
N ALA A 202 -4.07 8.94 10.63
CA ALA A 202 -2.97 8.53 11.49
C ALA A 202 -1.92 9.64 11.66
N ALA A 203 -1.45 10.21 10.54
CA ALA A 203 -0.42 11.26 10.56
C ALA A 203 -0.90 12.53 11.28
N THR A 204 -2.10 13.01 10.96
CA THR A 204 -2.61 14.26 11.52
C THR A 204 -2.97 14.14 13.00
N ARG A 205 -3.59 13.04 13.42
CA ARG A 205 -3.93 12.81 14.83
C ARG A 205 -2.71 12.65 15.71
N THR A 206 -1.69 11.93 15.24
CA THR A 206 -0.46 11.74 16.02
C THR A 206 0.33 13.04 16.17
N GLN A 207 0.32 13.91 15.17
CA GLN A 207 1.02 15.19 15.21
C GLN A 207 0.17 16.33 15.80
N GLY A 208 -1.15 16.18 15.90
CA GLY A 208 -2.05 17.18 16.45
C GLY A 208 -2.29 18.35 15.49
N CYS A 209 -2.37 18.10 14.18
CA CYS A 209 -2.66 19.09 13.15
C CYS A 209 -3.92 18.76 12.35
N ASP A 210 -4.39 19.72 11.56
CA ASP A 210 -5.60 19.55 10.74
C ASP A 210 -5.31 18.75 9.45
N MET A 211 -6.27 17.91 9.02
CA MET A 211 -6.15 17.15 7.76
C MET A 211 -5.99 18.06 6.54
N ARG A 212 -6.66 19.22 6.53
CA ARG A 212 -6.54 20.23 5.47
C ARG A 212 -5.13 20.83 5.37
N ASP A 213 -4.46 20.99 6.51
CA ASP A 213 -3.09 21.52 6.52
C ASP A 213 -2.08 20.50 6.01
N LYS A 214 -2.25 19.22 6.38
CA LYS A 214 -1.47 18.10 5.80
C LYS A 214 -1.70 18.02 4.29
N PHE A 215 -2.96 18.09 3.83
CA PHE A 215 -3.29 18.10 2.40
C PHE A 215 -2.55 19.21 1.64
N ARG A 216 -2.62 20.45 2.14
CA ARG A 216 -1.93 21.59 1.51
C ARG A 216 -0.41 21.42 1.44
N MET A 217 0.17 20.80 2.47
CA MET A 217 1.60 20.53 2.53
C MET A 217 1.98 19.43 1.52
N ASN A 218 1.25 18.33 1.53
CA ASN A 218 1.45 17.20 0.62
C ASN A 218 1.24 17.62 -0.84
N PHE A 219 0.20 18.41 -1.14
CA PHE A 219 -0.08 18.87 -2.50
C PHE A 219 1.14 19.57 -3.13
N LYS A 220 1.84 20.41 -2.36
CA LYS A 220 3.03 21.10 -2.86
C LYS A 220 4.17 20.15 -3.18
N ILE A 221 4.29 19.02 -2.50
CA ILE A 221 5.37 18.03 -2.69
C ILE A 221 4.96 16.97 -3.72
N ALA A 222 3.75 16.45 -3.61
CA ALA A 222 3.25 15.37 -4.46
C ALA A 222 2.95 15.84 -5.90
N LEU A 223 2.42 17.06 -6.08
CA LEU A 223 2.08 17.58 -7.41
C LEU A 223 3.28 17.71 -8.35
N PRO A 224 4.44 18.27 -7.96
CA PRO A 224 5.61 18.28 -8.82
C PRO A 224 6.07 16.87 -9.23
N ALA A 225 6.04 15.90 -8.32
CA ALA A 225 6.36 14.52 -8.63
C ALA A 225 5.37 13.94 -9.66
N ALA A 226 4.06 14.18 -9.47
CA ALA A 226 3.03 13.73 -10.40
C ALA A 226 3.17 14.36 -11.79
N ILE A 227 3.48 15.67 -11.88
CA ILE A 227 3.70 16.36 -13.17
C ILE A 227 4.87 15.73 -13.93
N LEU A 228 5.99 15.46 -13.25
CA LEU A 228 7.16 14.80 -13.88
C LEU A 228 6.78 13.43 -14.42
N VAL A 229 6.01 12.65 -13.65
CA VAL A 229 5.56 11.33 -14.07
C VAL A 229 4.56 11.41 -15.23
N LEU A 230 3.61 12.34 -15.22
CA LEU A 230 2.66 12.53 -16.31
C LEU A 230 3.35 12.89 -17.62
N ILE A 231 4.38 13.75 -17.57
CA ILE A 231 5.19 14.07 -18.75
C ILE A 231 5.91 12.83 -19.26
N TRP A 232 6.51 12.05 -18.36
CA TRP A 232 7.20 10.81 -18.73
C TRP A 232 6.23 9.78 -19.33
N LEU A 233 5.06 9.56 -18.71
CA LEU A 233 4.02 8.65 -19.20
C LEU A 233 3.48 9.07 -20.58
N TYR A 234 3.36 10.37 -20.85
CA TYR A 234 2.94 10.89 -22.14
C TYR A 234 3.91 10.46 -23.25
N PHE A 235 5.22 10.57 -23.03
CA PHE A 235 6.21 10.13 -24.00
C PHE A 235 6.20 8.61 -24.18
N GLN A 236 6.02 7.85 -23.13
CA GLN A 236 5.90 6.39 -23.22
C GLN A 236 4.63 5.95 -23.99
N GLY A 237 3.53 6.66 -23.81
CA GLY A 237 2.28 6.38 -24.53
C GLY A 237 2.29 6.81 -26.00
N SER A 238 3.21 7.68 -26.43
CA SER A 238 3.29 8.17 -27.80
C SER A 238 3.79 7.12 -28.82
N GLU A 239 4.42 6.05 -28.34
CA GLU A 239 4.93 4.94 -29.16
C GLU A 239 3.89 3.81 -29.33
N ALA A 240 2.73 3.91 -28.68
CA ALA A 240 1.69 2.89 -28.73
C ALA A 240 1.00 2.85 -30.10
N HIS A 241 0.92 1.69 -30.68
CA HIS A 241 0.13 1.43 -31.88
C HIS A 241 -1.21 0.84 -31.47
N LEU A 242 -2.29 1.48 -31.88
CA LEU A 242 -3.63 0.90 -31.75
C LEU A 242 -3.79 -0.23 -32.76
N SER A 243 -4.03 -1.43 -32.28
CA SER A 243 -4.79 -2.43 -33.03
C SER A 243 -6.18 -1.84 -33.34
N GLU A 244 -6.87 -2.32 -34.37
CA GLU A 244 -8.24 -1.87 -34.65
C GLU A 244 -9.10 -1.96 -33.39
N VAL A 245 -9.82 -0.87 -33.05
CA VAL A 245 -10.75 -0.86 -31.91
C VAL A 245 -11.84 -1.87 -32.21
N GLY A 246 -11.95 -2.90 -31.37
CA GLY A 246 -12.95 -3.95 -31.52
C GLY A 246 -14.36 -3.46 -31.16
N ASP A 247 -15.36 -4.24 -31.57
CA ASP A 247 -16.75 -4.02 -31.15
C ASP A 247 -16.91 -4.20 -29.63
N TYR A 248 -17.79 -3.42 -29.02
CA TYR A 248 -18.07 -3.50 -27.61
C TYR A 248 -19.57 -3.41 -27.28
N ASP A 249 -19.95 -4.15 -26.24
CA ASP A 249 -21.31 -4.13 -25.69
C ASP A 249 -21.35 -3.27 -24.42
N LEU A 250 -22.10 -2.16 -24.46
CA LEU A 250 -22.21 -1.23 -23.34
C LEU A 250 -22.77 -1.87 -22.03
N TRP A 251 -23.56 -2.93 -22.14
CA TRP A 251 -24.03 -3.65 -20.95
C TRP A 251 -22.87 -4.28 -20.20
N ARG A 252 -21.86 -4.78 -20.90
CA ARG A 252 -20.65 -5.38 -20.28
C ARG A 252 -19.69 -4.34 -19.69
N VAL A 253 -19.80 -3.07 -20.13
CA VAL A 253 -19.06 -1.95 -19.52
C VAL A 253 -19.68 -1.50 -18.19
N LEU A 254 -21.00 -1.69 -18.01
CA LEU A 254 -21.75 -1.20 -16.88
C LEU A 254 -21.16 -1.57 -15.50
N PRO A 255 -20.70 -2.80 -15.21
CA PRO A 255 -20.08 -3.14 -13.94
C PRO A 255 -18.88 -2.27 -13.59
N TYR A 256 -18.00 -1.99 -14.55
CA TYR A 256 -16.83 -1.12 -14.34
C TYR A 256 -17.21 0.34 -14.12
N VAL A 257 -18.18 0.85 -14.89
CA VAL A 257 -18.71 2.20 -14.69
C VAL A 257 -19.34 2.34 -13.29
N ALA A 258 -20.09 1.35 -12.84
CA ALA A 258 -20.69 1.34 -11.50
C ALA A 258 -19.61 1.32 -10.41
N VAL A 259 -18.61 0.46 -10.52
CA VAL A 259 -17.45 0.41 -9.60
C VAL A 259 -16.75 1.76 -9.55
N LEU A 260 -16.46 2.36 -10.71
CA LEU A 260 -15.80 3.67 -10.79
C LEU A 260 -16.64 4.78 -10.15
N VAL A 261 -17.94 4.85 -10.47
CA VAL A 261 -18.84 5.86 -9.91
C VAL A 261 -18.97 5.71 -8.39
N LEU A 262 -19.19 4.49 -7.88
CA LEU A 262 -19.26 4.26 -6.44
C LEU A 262 -17.96 4.60 -5.72
N ALA A 263 -16.82 4.29 -6.35
CA ALA A 263 -15.50 4.65 -5.84
C ALA A 263 -15.31 6.18 -5.77
N ILE A 264 -15.69 6.90 -6.82
CA ILE A 264 -15.66 8.37 -6.87
C ILE A 264 -16.57 8.99 -5.81
N LEU A 265 -17.71 8.36 -5.52
CA LEU A 265 -18.62 8.81 -4.45
C LEU A 265 -18.09 8.48 -3.04
N GLY A 266 -16.94 7.85 -2.92
CA GLY A 266 -16.32 7.50 -1.63
C GLY A 266 -17.00 6.36 -0.89
N VAL A 267 -17.71 5.47 -1.60
CA VAL A 267 -18.31 4.28 -1.01
C VAL A 267 -17.21 3.32 -0.54
N ASN A 268 -17.49 2.61 0.56
CA ASN A 268 -16.53 1.63 1.11
C ASN A 268 -16.12 0.59 0.05
N VAL A 269 -14.81 0.35 -0.09
CA VAL A 269 -14.22 -0.52 -1.12
C VAL A 269 -14.80 -1.92 -1.16
N LEU A 270 -15.11 -2.52 0.00
CA LEU A 270 -15.70 -3.87 0.05
C LEU A 270 -17.09 -3.88 -0.59
N LEU A 271 -17.90 -2.84 -0.35
CA LEU A 271 -19.21 -2.68 -0.98
C LEU A 271 -19.09 -2.39 -2.48
N VAL A 272 -18.10 -1.58 -2.89
CA VAL A 272 -17.82 -1.28 -4.30
C VAL A 272 -17.53 -2.56 -5.06
N LEU A 273 -16.58 -3.35 -4.59
CA LEU A 273 -16.17 -4.60 -5.24
C LEU A 273 -17.29 -5.65 -5.21
N PHE A 274 -18.00 -5.80 -4.10
CA PHE A 274 -19.14 -6.70 -4.01
C PHE A 274 -20.24 -6.33 -5.01
N THR A 275 -20.57 -5.03 -5.11
CA THR A 275 -21.54 -4.54 -6.11
C THR A 275 -21.05 -4.83 -7.53
N GLY A 276 -19.75 -4.66 -7.80
CA GLY A 276 -19.15 -5.01 -9.08
C GLY A 276 -19.34 -6.49 -9.43
N ILE A 277 -19.09 -7.41 -8.49
CA ILE A 277 -19.29 -8.86 -8.68
C ILE A 277 -20.74 -9.18 -9.00
N VAL A 278 -21.69 -8.60 -8.26
CA VAL A 278 -23.13 -8.84 -8.45
C VAL A 278 -23.60 -8.29 -9.81
N LEU A 279 -23.17 -7.08 -10.16
CA LEU A 279 -23.54 -6.48 -11.46
C LEU A 279 -22.91 -7.25 -12.62
N ALA A 280 -21.64 -7.62 -12.54
CA ALA A 280 -20.97 -8.40 -13.60
C ALA A 280 -21.66 -9.76 -13.80
N GLY A 281 -21.93 -10.50 -12.71
CA GLY A 281 -22.68 -11.75 -12.79
C GLY A 281 -24.10 -11.58 -13.35
N GLY A 282 -24.81 -10.51 -12.93
CA GLY A 282 -26.13 -10.18 -13.44
C GLY A 282 -26.13 -9.87 -14.94
N VAL A 283 -25.15 -9.10 -15.41
CA VAL A 283 -24.96 -8.81 -16.87
C VAL A 283 -24.66 -10.10 -17.62
N GLY A 284 -23.76 -10.95 -17.13
CA GLY A 284 -23.45 -12.24 -17.74
C GLY A 284 -24.69 -13.12 -17.89
N LEU A 285 -25.48 -13.25 -16.82
CA LEU A 285 -26.76 -14.01 -16.83
C LEU A 285 -27.81 -13.43 -17.78
N ALA A 286 -27.81 -12.11 -18.00
CA ALA A 286 -28.79 -11.45 -18.87
C ALA A 286 -28.38 -11.40 -20.36
N THR A 287 -27.07 -11.37 -20.65
CA THR A 287 -26.56 -11.12 -22.03
C THR A 287 -25.93 -12.34 -22.70
N MET A 288 -25.57 -13.38 -21.92
CA MET A 288 -24.91 -14.57 -22.45
C MET A 288 -25.76 -15.83 -22.28
N ALA A 289 -26.12 -16.49 -23.40
CA ALA A 289 -27.01 -17.64 -23.38
C ALA A 289 -26.47 -18.82 -22.57
N ASP A 290 -25.12 -19.01 -22.58
CA ASP A 290 -24.46 -20.14 -21.93
C ASP A 290 -23.91 -19.81 -20.54
N TYR A 291 -24.14 -18.58 -20.02
CA TYR A 291 -23.67 -18.17 -18.69
C TYR A 291 -24.72 -18.48 -17.63
N SER A 292 -24.36 -19.30 -16.68
CA SER A 292 -25.25 -19.78 -15.62
C SER A 292 -24.78 -19.35 -14.23
N VAL A 293 -25.65 -19.47 -13.21
CA VAL A 293 -25.26 -19.26 -11.80
C VAL A 293 -24.09 -20.18 -11.40
N ALA A 294 -24.01 -21.38 -11.97
CA ALA A 294 -22.92 -22.29 -11.73
C ALA A 294 -21.59 -21.75 -12.31
N ASN A 295 -21.61 -21.15 -13.51
CA ASN A 295 -20.45 -20.52 -14.11
C ASN A 295 -20.02 -19.29 -13.28
N TRP A 296 -20.97 -18.44 -12.90
CA TRP A 296 -20.70 -17.30 -12.03
C TRP A 296 -20.03 -17.71 -10.71
N SER A 297 -20.55 -18.77 -10.06
CA SER A 297 -19.93 -19.31 -8.84
C SER A 297 -18.49 -19.81 -9.07
N LYS A 298 -18.24 -20.49 -10.20
CA LYS A 298 -16.90 -20.96 -10.58
C LYS A 298 -15.94 -19.78 -10.81
N ASP A 299 -16.40 -18.74 -11.49
CA ASP A 299 -15.59 -17.55 -11.77
C ASP A 299 -15.21 -16.82 -10.47
N ILE A 300 -16.15 -16.66 -9.53
CA ILE A 300 -15.86 -16.10 -8.20
C ILE A 300 -14.78 -16.94 -7.51
N TYR A 301 -14.94 -18.26 -7.51
CA TYR A 301 -13.98 -19.15 -6.83
C TYR A 301 -12.61 -19.14 -7.51
N ALA A 302 -12.55 -19.08 -8.84
CA ALA A 302 -11.30 -18.92 -9.59
C ALA A 302 -10.58 -17.61 -9.20
N GLY A 303 -11.33 -16.52 -9.05
CA GLY A 303 -10.79 -15.26 -8.57
C GLY A 303 -10.21 -15.36 -7.15
N TYR A 304 -10.86 -16.08 -6.24
CA TYR A 304 -10.31 -16.33 -4.89
C TYR A 304 -9.00 -17.11 -4.95
N THR A 305 -8.95 -18.15 -5.79
CA THR A 305 -7.75 -19.00 -5.96
C THR A 305 -6.59 -18.18 -6.52
N GLY A 306 -6.84 -17.28 -7.48
CA GLY A 306 -5.82 -16.38 -8.05
C GLY A 306 -5.18 -15.46 -7.02
N MET A 307 -5.88 -15.13 -5.92
CA MET A 307 -5.37 -14.25 -4.87
C MET A 307 -4.77 -15.00 -3.66
N GLN A 308 -4.78 -16.32 -3.66
CA GLN A 308 -4.41 -17.15 -2.49
C GLN A 308 -3.00 -16.86 -1.99
N GLU A 309 -2.02 -16.72 -2.89
CA GLU A 309 -0.62 -16.50 -2.52
C GLU A 309 -0.43 -15.21 -1.72
N ILE A 310 -0.95 -14.10 -2.24
CA ILE A 310 -0.81 -12.79 -1.60
C ILE A 310 -1.59 -12.70 -0.29
N MET A 311 -2.70 -13.41 -0.17
CA MET A 311 -3.47 -13.50 1.07
C MET A 311 -2.66 -14.19 2.17
N ILE A 312 -2.09 -15.37 1.87
CA ILE A 312 -1.26 -16.13 2.82
C ILE A 312 -0.06 -15.30 3.22
N LEU A 313 0.64 -14.69 2.26
CA LEU A 313 1.82 -13.87 2.53
C LEU A 313 1.48 -12.69 3.45
N SER A 314 0.37 -11.97 3.18
CA SER A 314 -0.03 -10.81 3.99
C SER A 314 -0.35 -11.18 5.45
N LEU A 315 -1.03 -12.31 5.67
CA LEU A 315 -1.29 -12.84 7.01
C LEU A 315 0.02 -13.16 7.76
N LEU A 316 0.97 -13.83 7.08
CA LEU A 316 2.26 -14.20 7.67
C LEU A 316 3.15 -12.99 7.96
N ILE A 317 3.17 -11.98 7.07
CA ILE A 317 3.89 -10.71 7.30
C ILE A 317 3.29 -9.95 8.48
N GLY A 318 1.96 -9.92 8.62
CA GLY A 318 1.29 -9.30 9.76
C GLY A 318 1.73 -9.92 11.09
N GLY A 319 1.77 -11.25 11.14
CA GLY A 319 2.26 -11.99 12.31
C GLY A 319 3.75 -11.77 12.60
N LEU A 320 4.59 -11.75 11.54
CA LEU A 320 6.02 -11.45 11.66
C LEU A 320 6.25 -10.05 12.22
N GLY A 321 5.54 -9.06 11.69
CA GLY A 321 5.61 -7.66 12.14
C GLY A 321 5.25 -7.50 13.61
N ALA A 322 4.20 -8.19 14.09
CA ALA A 322 3.80 -8.19 15.48
C ALA A 322 4.88 -8.79 16.41
N LEU A 323 5.51 -9.90 16.01
CA LEU A 323 6.62 -10.50 16.75
C LEU A 323 7.82 -9.53 16.82
N MET A 324 8.24 -8.93 15.71
CA MET A 324 9.34 -7.97 15.68
C MET A 324 9.06 -6.74 16.55
N LYS A 325 7.83 -6.22 16.50
CA LYS A 325 7.39 -5.11 17.35
C LYS A 325 7.46 -5.47 18.82
N SER A 326 6.92 -6.63 19.21
CA SER A 326 6.91 -7.10 20.61
C SER A 326 8.31 -7.30 21.21
N GLN A 327 9.32 -7.54 20.36
CA GLN A 327 10.72 -7.71 20.75
C GLN A 327 11.55 -6.40 20.71
N GLY A 328 10.91 -5.26 20.46
CA GLY A 328 11.57 -3.95 20.44
C GLY A 328 12.41 -3.68 19.18
N GLY A 329 12.17 -4.41 18.08
CA GLY A 329 12.89 -4.20 16.82
C GLY A 329 12.59 -2.83 16.23
N LEU A 330 11.34 -2.41 16.24
CA LEU A 330 10.93 -1.11 15.71
C LEU A 330 11.45 0.04 16.59
N ASP A 331 11.42 -0.12 17.91
CA ASP A 331 12.00 0.85 18.85
C ASP A 331 13.51 1.00 18.65
N TRP A 332 14.21 -0.09 18.29
CA TRP A 332 15.64 -0.05 17.98
C TRP A 332 15.93 0.78 16.71
N ILE A 333 15.11 0.65 15.66
CA ILE A 333 15.23 1.46 14.45
C ILE A 333 15.15 2.94 14.79
N VAL A 334 14.10 3.33 15.50
CA VAL A 334 13.86 4.72 15.92
C VAL A 334 15.04 5.29 16.71
N GLN A 335 15.47 4.57 17.76
CA GLN A 335 16.61 5.01 18.59
C GLN A 335 17.93 5.04 17.83
N SER A 336 18.13 4.17 16.85
CA SER A 336 19.34 4.16 16.03
C SER A 336 19.40 5.38 15.10
N ILE A 337 18.27 5.77 14.52
CA ILE A 337 18.16 6.98 13.69
C ILE A 337 18.46 8.22 14.53
N GLU A 338 17.89 8.33 15.74
CA GLU A 338 18.19 9.43 16.62
C GLU A 338 19.67 9.50 17.02
N ARG A 339 20.31 8.35 17.28
CA ARG A 339 21.76 8.31 17.58
C ARG A 339 22.61 8.74 16.40
N ILE A 340 22.30 8.26 15.17
CA ILE A 340 23.01 8.63 13.96
C ILE A 340 22.83 10.12 13.68
N SER A 341 21.62 10.67 13.81
CA SER A 341 21.34 12.08 13.61
C SER A 341 22.17 12.97 14.56
N ARG A 342 22.26 12.58 15.84
CA ARG A 342 23.11 13.27 16.82
C ARG A 342 24.62 13.13 16.52
N ALA A 343 25.06 11.96 16.13
CA ALA A 343 26.47 11.69 15.80
C ALA A 343 26.96 12.45 14.56
N LEU A 344 26.07 12.68 13.57
CA LEU A 344 26.36 13.49 12.38
C LEU A 344 26.41 15.01 12.66
N GLY A 345 26.42 15.42 13.92
CA GLY A 345 26.56 16.82 14.31
C GLY A 345 25.31 17.65 14.04
N ALA A 346 24.15 17.01 13.95
CA ALA A 346 22.88 17.74 13.97
C ALA A 346 22.83 18.53 15.27
N LYS A 347 23.13 19.85 15.17
CA LYS A 347 22.95 20.77 16.30
C LYS A 347 21.50 20.67 16.73
N ASP A 348 21.24 20.59 18.03
CA ASP A 348 19.90 20.73 18.57
C ASP A 348 19.27 22.00 17.97
N GLY A 349 18.10 21.85 17.29
CA GLY A 349 17.46 22.92 16.55
C GLY A 349 17.65 22.94 15.03
N SER A 350 18.40 22.02 14.42
CA SER A 350 18.46 21.90 12.96
C SER A 350 17.18 21.28 12.41
N GLN A 351 16.26 22.10 11.91
CA GLN A 351 14.98 21.66 11.35
C GLN A 351 15.17 20.55 10.29
N ARG A 352 16.14 20.70 9.37
CA ARG A 352 16.43 19.70 8.33
C ARG A 352 16.82 18.33 8.90
N ALA A 353 17.60 18.30 9.97
CA ALA A 353 17.99 17.08 10.63
C ALA A 353 16.77 16.39 11.28
N GLY A 354 15.87 17.16 11.89
CA GLY A 354 14.60 16.64 12.41
C GLY A 354 13.71 16.09 11.31
N GLU A 355 13.55 16.81 10.21
CA GLU A 355 12.75 16.37 9.04
C GLU A 355 13.32 15.07 8.43
N PHE A 356 14.64 14.97 8.26
CA PHE A 356 15.28 13.74 7.78
C PHE A 356 15.10 12.57 8.75
N SER A 357 15.24 12.81 10.07
CA SER A 357 15.06 11.77 11.08
C SER A 357 13.63 11.21 11.10
N ILE A 358 12.61 12.07 10.99
CA ILE A 358 11.20 11.67 10.90
C ILE A 358 10.98 10.81 9.65
N SER A 359 11.48 11.27 8.50
CA SER A 359 11.33 10.60 7.21
C SER A 359 12.01 9.23 7.18
N ALA A 360 13.26 9.14 7.65
CA ALA A 360 14.01 7.89 7.73
C ALA A 360 13.37 6.89 8.70
N SER A 361 12.86 7.37 9.83
CA SER A 361 12.23 6.53 10.85
C SER A 361 10.98 5.85 10.30
N VAL A 362 10.06 6.60 9.70
CA VAL A 362 8.84 6.03 9.13
C VAL A 362 9.14 5.12 7.94
N ALA A 363 10.10 5.48 7.08
CA ALA A 363 10.51 4.69 5.94
C ALA A 363 11.04 3.30 6.36
N LEU A 364 11.99 3.26 7.31
CA LEU A 364 12.55 2.00 7.81
C LEU A 364 11.53 1.16 8.59
N THR A 365 10.66 1.81 9.36
CA THR A 365 9.57 1.11 10.04
C THR A 365 8.59 0.51 9.03
N ASN A 366 8.32 1.20 7.93
CA ASN A 366 7.42 0.70 6.88
C ASN A 366 8.03 -0.51 6.13
N LEU A 367 9.33 -0.53 5.90
CA LEU A 367 10.00 -1.74 5.40
C LEU A 367 9.77 -2.95 6.33
N CYS A 368 9.69 -2.74 7.65
CA CYS A 368 9.47 -3.83 8.61
C CYS A 368 8.00 -4.24 8.73
N THR A 369 7.07 -3.32 8.55
CA THR A 369 5.64 -3.55 8.77
C THR A 369 4.87 -3.86 7.50
N ALA A 370 5.42 -3.50 6.34
CA ALA A 370 4.76 -3.53 5.03
C ALA A 370 3.37 -2.83 5.03
N ASN A 371 3.19 -1.86 5.93
CA ASN A 371 1.93 -1.17 6.15
C ASN A 371 2.17 0.30 6.55
N ASN A 372 1.81 1.21 5.65
CA ASN A 372 2.02 2.64 5.81
C ASN A 372 1.29 3.22 7.04
N THR A 373 0.04 2.86 7.27
CA THR A 373 -0.74 3.36 8.42
C THR A 373 -0.14 2.90 9.74
N VAL A 374 0.23 1.62 9.84
CA VAL A 374 0.87 1.07 11.05
C VAL A 374 2.22 1.74 11.30
N SER A 375 3.03 1.96 10.26
CA SER A 375 4.33 2.63 10.40
C SER A 375 4.19 4.07 10.89
N ILE A 376 3.19 4.81 10.39
CA ILE A 376 2.88 6.18 10.83
C ILE A 376 2.45 6.18 12.31
N LEU A 377 1.57 5.28 12.72
CA LEU A 377 1.09 5.19 14.11
C LEU A 377 2.23 4.87 15.10
N ILE A 378 3.10 3.93 14.75
CA ILE A 378 4.27 3.56 15.58
C ILE A 378 5.22 4.74 15.74
N ASN A 379 5.49 5.47 14.66
CA ASN A 379 6.41 6.61 14.68
C ASN A 379 5.76 7.90 15.20
N GLY A 380 4.45 7.94 15.37
CA GLY A 380 3.72 9.17 15.66
C GLY A 380 4.21 9.93 16.88
N SER A 381 4.37 9.26 18.02
CA SER A 381 4.88 9.89 19.26
C SER A 381 6.33 10.33 19.13
N VAL A 382 7.18 9.50 18.53
CA VAL A 382 8.60 9.81 18.32
C VAL A 382 8.79 10.96 17.34
N ALA A 383 8.03 10.97 16.24
CA ALA A 383 8.04 12.08 15.29
C ALA A 383 7.63 13.40 15.94
N LYS A 384 6.65 13.35 16.87
CA LYS A 384 6.22 14.52 17.63
C LYS A 384 7.32 15.04 18.57
N ASP A 385 8.05 14.13 19.25
CA ASP A 385 9.17 14.47 20.11
C ASP A 385 10.34 15.06 19.31
N ILE A 386 10.68 14.45 18.16
CA ILE A 386 11.68 14.96 17.22
C ILE A 386 11.24 16.34 16.70
N ALA A 387 10.00 16.50 16.27
CA ALA A 387 9.46 17.75 15.77
C ALA A 387 9.57 18.88 16.82
N SER A 388 9.23 18.61 18.07
CA SER A 388 9.38 19.57 19.17
C SER A 388 10.85 19.94 19.44
N ARG A 389 11.76 18.99 19.45
CA ARG A 389 13.19 19.19 19.72
C ARG A 389 13.92 19.95 18.61
N TYR A 390 13.54 19.69 17.35
CA TYR A 390 14.19 20.27 16.16
C TYR A 390 13.39 21.40 15.51
N ASN A 391 12.36 21.92 16.18
CA ASN A 391 11.48 23.00 15.68
C ASN A 391 10.86 22.71 14.30
N VAL A 392 10.44 21.46 14.08
CA VAL A 392 9.68 21.07 12.89
C VAL A 392 8.19 21.35 13.15
N ASP A 393 7.55 22.04 12.22
CA ASP A 393 6.11 22.31 12.29
C ASP A 393 5.31 20.99 12.31
N PRO A 394 4.33 20.80 13.20
CA PRO A 394 3.50 19.58 13.25
C PRO A 394 2.86 19.21 11.92
N ARG A 395 2.46 20.19 11.10
CA ARG A 395 1.92 19.98 9.75
C ARG A 395 2.95 19.39 8.80
N ARG A 396 4.20 19.86 8.92
CA ARG A 396 5.33 19.33 8.15
C ARG A 396 5.70 17.93 8.62
N SER A 397 5.70 17.69 9.91
CA SER A 397 5.93 16.35 10.48
C SER A 397 4.88 15.34 10.00
N ALA A 398 3.60 15.71 10.03
CA ALA A 398 2.52 14.85 9.51
C ALA A 398 2.68 14.59 8.00
N SER A 399 3.06 15.61 7.22
CA SER A 399 3.33 15.46 5.79
C SER A 399 4.49 14.50 5.51
N LEU A 400 5.60 14.62 6.23
CA LEU A 400 6.77 13.75 6.06
C LEU A 400 6.48 12.30 6.44
N LEU A 401 5.75 12.07 7.54
CA LEU A 401 5.30 10.74 7.94
C LEU A 401 4.49 10.07 6.82
N ASP A 402 3.53 10.78 6.23
CA ASP A 402 2.68 10.26 5.18
C ASP A 402 3.45 10.05 3.86
N ILE A 403 4.20 11.05 3.40
CA ILE A 403 4.93 10.98 2.13
C ILE A 403 5.93 9.82 2.13
N PHE A 404 6.78 9.72 3.16
CA PHE A 404 7.83 8.70 3.18
C PHE A 404 7.29 7.29 3.52
N ALA A 405 6.16 7.19 4.24
CA ALA A 405 5.44 5.93 4.34
C ALA A 405 4.90 5.49 2.97
N CYS A 406 4.25 6.38 2.21
CA CYS A 406 3.72 6.07 0.88
C CYS A 406 4.82 5.78 -0.15
N VAL A 407 5.95 6.53 -0.12
CA VAL A 407 7.13 6.22 -0.97
C VAL A 407 7.55 4.78 -0.80
N VAL A 408 7.81 4.37 0.44
CA VAL A 408 8.28 3.01 0.73
C VAL A 408 7.20 1.98 0.40
N GLN A 409 5.95 2.23 0.77
CA GLN A 409 4.83 1.32 0.49
C GLN A 409 4.66 1.02 -1.00
N GLY A 410 4.89 2.01 -1.87
CA GLY A 410 4.84 1.83 -3.32
C GLY A 410 6.09 1.21 -3.93
N LEU A 411 7.11 0.87 -3.13
CA LEU A 411 8.39 0.30 -3.59
C LEU A 411 8.76 -1.02 -2.88
N ILE A 412 7.97 -1.49 -1.91
CA ILE A 412 8.26 -2.76 -1.23
C ILE A 412 7.63 -3.92 -2.01
N PRO A 413 8.43 -4.92 -2.45
CA PRO A 413 7.92 -6.01 -3.28
C PRO A 413 6.93 -6.95 -2.55
N TYR A 414 6.91 -6.92 -1.22
CA TYR A 414 5.97 -7.63 -0.35
C TYR A 414 4.90 -6.71 0.25
N GLY A 415 4.80 -5.47 -0.24
CA GLY A 415 3.76 -4.52 0.13
C GLY A 415 2.43 -4.85 -0.56
N ALA A 416 1.34 -4.61 0.13
CA ALA A 416 0.00 -4.98 -0.32
C ALA A 416 -0.35 -4.45 -1.72
N GLN A 417 0.01 -3.21 -2.03
CA GLN A 417 -0.26 -2.56 -3.31
C GLN A 417 0.49 -3.21 -4.48
N ILE A 418 1.78 -3.48 -4.27
CA ILE A 418 2.62 -4.16 -5.26
C ILE A 418 2.14 -5.59 -5.46
N LEU A 419 1.89 -6.34 -4.37
CA LEU A 419 1.41 -7.72 -4.44
C LEU A 419 0.09 -7.83 -5.19
N LEU A 420 -0.88 -6.95 -4.90
CA LEU A 420 -2.18 -6.98 -5.58
C LEU A 420 -2.03 -6.71 -7.09
N ALA A 421 -1.33 -5.64 -7.44
CA ALA A 421 -1.18 -5.24 -8.84
C ALA A 421 -0.37 -6.27 -9.64
N SER A 422 0.74 -6.78 -9.07
CA SER A 422 1.56 -7.80 -9.72
C SER A 422 0.85 -9.15 -9.88
N SER A 423 0.05 -9.55 -8.87
CA SER A 423 -0.75 -10.79 -8.96
C SER A 423 -1.83 -10.70 -10.04
N MET A 424 -2.49 -9.54 -10.18
CA MET A 424 -3.48 -9.31 -11.25
C MET A 424 -2.86 -9.29 -12.65
N ALA A 425 -1.64 -8.76 -12.77
CA ALA A 425 -0.91 -8.66 -14.02
C ALA A 425 -0.04 -9.90 -14.33
N GLU A 426 -0.01 -10.88 -13.44
CA GLU A 426 0.83 -12.09 -13.54
C GLU A 426 2.31 -11.79 -13.78
N VAL A 427 2.82 -10.71 -13.12
CA VAL A 427 4.21 -10.26 -13.22
C VAL A 427 4.91 -10.27 -11.87
N SER A 428 6.25 -10.32 -11.89
CA SER A 428 7.03 -10.31 -10.65
C SER A 428 6.88 -8.99 -9.87
N PRO A 429 6.61 -9.03 -8.56
CA PRO A 429 6.61 -7.84 -7.72
C PRO A 429 7.91 -7.03 -7.79
N LEU A 430 9.05 -7.69 -7.99
CA LEU A 430 10.36 -7.04 -8.12
C LEU A 430 10.52 -6.28 -9.43
N GLU A 431 9.90 -6.75 -10.52
CA GLU A 431 9.89 -6.02 -11.79
C GLU A 431 8.99 -4.79 -11.72
N VAL A 432 7.84 -4.91 -11.06
CA VAL A 432 6.87 -3.82 -10.90
C VAL A 432 7.46 -2.62 -10.18
N ILE A 433 8.26 -2.82 -9.10
CA ILE A 433 8.81 -1.69 -8.32
C ILE A 433 9.69 -0.76 -9.15
N GLY A 434 10.40 -1.28 -10.17
CA GLY A 434 11.18 -0.48 -11.11
C GLY A 434 10.33 0.47 -11.97
N HIS A 435 9.04 0.18 -12.12
CA HIS A 435 8.11 0.91 -12.98
C HIS A 435 7.11 1.78 -12.21
N VAL A 436 7.16 1.82 -10.86
CA VAL A 436 6.34 2.74 -10.05
C VAL A 436 7.00 4.12 -10.02
N GLN A 437 7.02 4.81 -11.16
CA GLN A 437 7.75 6.05 -11.36
C GLN A 437 7.33 7.16 -10.38
N TYR A 438 6.06 7.17 -9.98
CA TYR A 438 5.58 8.16 -9.02
C TYR A 438 6.26 8.01 -7.64
N SER A 439 6.40 6.80 -7.13
CA SER A 439 7.05 6.58 -5.83
C SER A 439 8.53 6.97 -5.88
N TRP A 440 9.23 6.70 -6.98
CA TRP A 440 10.60 7.15 -7.19
C TRP A 440 10.70 8.68 -7.30
N ALA A 441 9.83 9.30 -8.11
CA ALA A 441 9.78 10.77 -8.23
C ALA A 441 9.43 11.43 -6.90
N LEU A 442 8.46 10.88 -6.15
CA LEU A 442 8.06 11.36 -4.83
C LEU A 442 9.22 11.25 -3.82
N ALA A 443 10.01 10.17 -3.86
CA ALA A 443 11.19 10.02 -3.02
C ALA A 443 12.21 11.16 -3.28
N VAL A 444 12.50 11.43 -4.55
CA VAL A 444 13.42 12.50 -4.95
C VAL A 444 12.88 13.88 -4.54
N VAL A 445 11.63 14.19 -4.90
CA VAL A 445 11.01 15.49 -4.58
C VAL A 445 10.86 15.64 -3.06
N GLY A 446 10.51 14.58 -2.34
CA GLY A 446 10.43 14.57 -0.88
C GLY A 446 11.77 14.88 -0.22
N LEU A 447 12.86 14.25 -0.65
CA LEU A 447 14.22 14.54 -0.17
C LEU A 447 14.66 15.98 -0.53
N LEU A 448 14.41 16.41 -1.77
CA LEU A 448 14.69 17.79 -2.19
C LEU A 448 13.90 18.79 -1.35
N SER A 449 12.67 18.48 -0.98
CA SER A 449 11.84 19.33 -0.12
C SER A 449 12.47 19.55 1.26
N ILE A 450 13.18 18.56 1.81
CA ILE A 450 13.92 18.68 3.08
C ILE A 450 15.18 19.53 2.88
N VAL A 451 15.96 19.22 1.85
CA VAL A 451 17.23 19.94 1.55
C VAL A 451 16.97 21.42 1.28
N LEU A 452 15.93 21.73 0.52
CA LEU A 452 15.56 23.11 0.15
C LEU A 452 14.73 23.83 1.21
N ALA A 453 14.37 23.14 2.32
CA ALA A 453 13.44 23.64 3.34
C ALA A 453 12.13 24.16 2.73
N TRP A 454 11.55 23.41 1.81
CA TRP A 454 10.32 23.75 1.08
C TRP A 454 9.28 22.63 1.19
N PRO A 455 8.01 22.93 1.27
CA PRO A 455 7.39 24.26 1.40
C PRO A 455 7.61 24.88 2.80
N LYS A 456 7.82 26.18 2.84
CA LYS A 456 7.97 26.87 4.12
C LYS A 456 6.68 26.77 4.91
N SER A 457 6.75 26.26 6.14
CA SER A 457 5.68 26.40 7.11
C SER A 457 5.66 27.85 7.58
N ARG A 458 4.51 28.52 7.53
CA ARG A 458 4.37 29.83 8.17
C ARG A 458 4.50 29.59 9.67
N SER A 459 5.52 30.20 10.30
CA SER A 459 5.56 30.28 11.76
C SER A 459 4.25 30.89 12.25
N VAL A 460 3.54 30.16 13.11
CA VAL A 460 2.40 30.68 13.85
C VAL A 460 2.93 31.65 14.90
#